data_07e127a17119ab57ffe31fbc99f47dbc
#
_entry.id   07e127a17119ab57ffe31fbc99f47dbc
#
_cell.length_a   1.000
_cell.length_b   1.000
_cell.length_c   1.000
_cell.angle_alpha   90.00
_cell.angle_beta   90.00
_cell.angle_gamma   90.00
#
_symmetry.space_group_name_H-M   'P 1'
#
loop_
_entity.id
_entity.type
_entity.pdbx_description
1 polymer ?
#
loop_
_entity_poly.entity_id
_entity_poly.type
_entity_poly.pdbx_seq_one_letter_code
_entity_poly.pdbx_strand_id
1 'polypeptide(L)'
;ESMEVLKDPSSLAIFGVRGANGVIIVTTKRAKEGQTLVNINTSFGWKSVVDKIKMVNAPQFKELYNEQMANQGNALFDFSNWNANTDWQDEIFQTGFITNNNVSITGASEKHSFYLGVGYSHEQGNIKHEKYSKVTINASNDYKITKDIKVGFQFNGARMLPADSKTVLNAIRTTP
;
A
#
# COMPACT_ATOMS: atom_id res chain seq x y z
N GLU A 1 -14.82 -9.03 19.09
CA GLU A 1 -14.52 -9.07 17.66
C GLU A 1 -15.75 -8.70 16.86
N SER A 2 -15.94 -7.42 16.69
CA SER A 2 -17.05 -6.92 15.90
C SER A 2 -16.57 -5.71 15.08
N MET A 3 -17.23 -5.51 13.98
CA MET A 3 -17.17 -4.28 13.22
C MET A 3 -18.58 -3.73 13.14
N GLU A 4 -18.76 -2.54 13.67
CA GLU A 4 -20.04 -1.85 13.69
C GLU A 4 -19.92 -0.59 12.85
N VAL A 5 -20.87 -0.40 11.94
CA VAL A 5 -20.94 0.79 11.08
C VAL A 5 -22.09 1.65 11.55
N LEU A 6 -21.76 2.76 12.17
CA LEU A 6 -22.73 3.74 12.62
C LEU A 6 -22.98 4.74 11.48
N LYS A 7 -24.24 4.82 11.04
CA LYS A 7 -24.71 5.79 10.02
C LYS A 7 -25.86 6.65 10.52
N ASP A 8 -26.45 6.26 11.64
CA ASP A 8 -27.57 6.96 12.23
C ASP A 8 -27.10 8.23 12.96
N PRO A 9 -27.74 9.40 12.71
CA PRO A 9 -27.32 10.67 13.30
C PRO A 9 -27.29 10.67 14.84
N SER A 10 -28.19 9.92 15.50
CA SER A 10 -28.22 9.84 16.96
C SER A 10 -27.00 9.14 17.53
N SER A 11 -26.56 8.06 16.88
CA SER A 11 -25.34 7.31 17.25
C SER A 11 -24.08 8.09 16.93
N LEU A 12 -24.10 8.96 15.92
CA LEU A 12 -22.96 9.77 15.49
C LEU A 12 -22.76 11.02 16.36
N ALA A 13 -23.79 11.47 17.09
CA ALA A 13 -23.72 12.68 17.89
C ALA A 13 -22.57 12.72 18.90
N ILE A 14 -22.19 11.57 19.47
CA ILE A 14 -21.07 11.44 20.43
C ILE A 14 -19.71 11.67 19.77
N PHE A 15 -19.60 11.51 18.46
CA PHE A 15 -18.34 11.70 17.71
C PHE A 15 -18.21 13.10 17.11
N GLY A 16 -19.26 13.95 17.27
CA GLY A 16 -19.28 15.32 16.77
C GLY A 16 -19.09 15.41 15.26
N VAL A 17 -18.47 16.49 14.80
CA VAL A 17 -18.25 16.78 13.36
C VAL A 17 -17.46 15.67 12.66
N ARG A 18 -16.59 14.97 13.38
CA ARG A 18 -15.78 13.86 12.80
C ARG A 18 -16.63 12.65 12.40
N GLY A 19 -17.82 12.52 13.00
CA GLY A 19 -18.78 11.46 12.68
C GLY A 19 -19.66 11.73 11.46
N ALA A 20 -19.61 12.92 10.85
CA ALA A 20 -20.56 13.36 9.82
C ALA A 20 -20.66 12.39 8.61
N ASN A 21 -19.59 11.70 8.27
CA ASN A 21 -19.55 10.72 7.16
C ASN A 21 -19.76 9.26 7.61
N GLY A 22 -20.17 9.04 8.87
CA GLY A 22 -20.28 7.73 9.49
C GLY A 22 -19.05 7.35 10.31
N VAL A 23 -19.23 6.40 11.21
CA VAL A 23 -18.18 5.89 12.10
C VAL A 23 -18.12 4.37 11.99
N ILE A 24 -16.92 3.83 11.86
CA ILE A 24 -16.67 2.39 11.93
C ILE A 24 -16.00 2.10 13.27
N ILE A 25 -16.70 1.35 14.12
CA ILE A 25 -16.17 0.87 15.40
C ILE A 25 -15.62 -0.54 15.20
N VAL A 26 -14.35 -0.72 15.49
CA VAL A 26 -13.71 -2.04 15.41
C VAL A 26 -13.34 -2.48 16.83
N THR A 27 -13.97 -3.57 17.28
CA THR A 27 -13.61 -4.22 18.54
C THR A 27 -12.65 -5.36 18.24
N THR A 28 -11.43 -5.25 18.73
CA THR A 28 -10.38 -6.24 18.48
C THR A 28 -10.51 -7.45 19.42
N LYS A 29 -9.94 -8.57 18.98
CA LYS A 29 -9.82 -9.79 19.80
C LYS A 29 -9.04 -9.49 21.07
N ARG A 30 -9.54 -10.02 22.18
CA ARG A 30 -8.83 -10.01 23.46
C ARG A 30 -8.56 -11.46 23.90
N ALA A 31 -7.45 -11.69 24.57
CA ALA A 31 -7.19 -12.99 25.18
C ALA A 31 -8.27 -13.32 26.22
N LYS A 32 -8.65 -14.58 26.25
CA LYS A 32 -9.45 -15.12 27.37
C LYS A 32 -8.55 -15.32 28.58
N GLU A 33 -9.13 -15.17 29.75
CA GLU A 33 -8.43 -15.37 31.02
C GLU A 33 -7.78 -16.74 31.09
N GLY A 34 -6.56 -16.79 31.64
CA GLY A 34 -5.75 -18.02 31.76
C GLY A 34 -5.09 -18.50 30.47
N GLN A 35 -5.21 -17.75 29.35
CA GLN A 35 -4.63 -18.16 28.07
C GLN A 35 -3.62 -17.13 27.54
N THR A 36 -2.52 -17.66 27.03
CA THR A 36 -1.57 -16.89 26.20
C THR A 36 -1.61 -17.48 24.79
N LEU A 37 -1.87 -16.62 23.82
CA LEU A 37 -1.97 -17.00 22.43
C LEU A 37 -0.88 -16.29 21.61
N VAL A 38 -0.22 -17.04 20.76
CA VAL A 38 0.71 -16.53 19.76
C VAL A 38 0.04 -16.70 18.40
N ASN A 39 -0.07 -15.59 17.67
CA ASN A 39 -0.61 -15.61 16.32
C ASN A 39 0.49 -15.18 15.35
N ILE A 40 0.66 -15.98 14.31
CA ILE A 40 1.58 -15.71 13.20
C ILE A 40 0.76 -15.72 11.93
N ASN A 41 0.76 -14.60 11.22
CA ASN A 41 0.13 -14.46 9.93
C ASN A 41 1.18 -14.02 8.93
N THR A 42 1.39 -14.83 7.91
CA THR A 42 2.30 -14.55 6.80
C THR A 42 1.54 -14.68 5.50
N SER A 43 1.70 -13.71 4.64
CA SER A 43 1.22 -13.76 3.26
C SER A 43 2.29 -13.26 2.31
N PHE A 44 2.32 -13.84 1.14
CA PHE A 44 3.19 -13.41 0.05
C PHE A 44 2.46 -13.57 -1.27
N GLY A 45 2.86 -12.79 -2.25
CA GLY A 45 2.27 -12.84 -3.57
C GLY A 45 3.11 -12.05 -4.57
N TRP A 46 2.71 -12.17 -5.81
CA TRP A 46 3.28 -11.43 -6.92
C TRP A 46 2.18 -10.61 -7.57
N LYS A 47 2.55 -9.47 -8.08
CA LYS A 47 1.67 -8.61 -8.86
C LYS A 47 2.35 -8.23 -10.16
N SER A 48 1.60 -8.20 -11.23
CA SER A 48 2.06 -7.77 -12.55
C SER A 48 1.11 -6.73 -13.12
N VAL A 49 1.57 -5.99 -14.10
CA VAL A 49 0.72 -5.07 -14.86
C VAL A 49 -0.21 -5.92 -15.72
N VAL A 50 -1.52 -5.67 -15.61
CA VAL A 50 -2.55 -6.44 -16.32
C VAL A 50 -2.60 -6.04 -17.80
N ASP A 51 -2.45 -4.74 -18.07
CA ASP A 51 -2.50 -4.20 -19.43
C ASP A 51 -1.53 -3.03 -19.57
N LYS A 52 -1.04 -2.82 -20.80
CA LYS A 52 -0.15 -1.74 -21.16
C LYS A 52 -0.82 -0.85 -22.19
N ILE A 53 -0.44 0.41 -22.20
CA ILE A 53 -0.89 1.35 -23.23
C ILE A 53 -0.24 0.94 -24.54
N LYS A 54 -1.03 0.71 -25.59
CA LYS A 54 -0.50 0.44 -26.93
C LYS A 54 0.14 1.71 -27.47
N MET A 55 1.46 1.66 -27.62
CA MET A 55 2.26 2.75 -28.17
C MET A 55 2.66 2.42 -29.61
N VAL A 56 2.98 3.46 -30.37
CA VAL A 56 3.59 3.29 -31.70
C VAL A 56 5.03 2.79 -31.56
N ASN A 57 5.42 1.89 -32.44
CA ASN A 57 6.82 1.45 -32.54
C ASN A 57 7.65 2.45 -33.39
N ALA A 58 8.98 2.27 -33.44
CA ALA A 58 9.84 3.21 -34.13
C ALA A 58 9.50 3.39 -35.63
N PRO A 59 9.20 2.35 -36.44
CA PRO A 59 8.72 2.53 -37.79
C PRO A 59 7.48 3.39 -37.89
N GLN A 60 6.46 3.11 -37.09
CA GLN A 60 5.21 3.87 -37.08
C GLN A 60 5.41 5.32 -36.62
N PHE A 61 6.29 5.52 -35.61
CA PHE A 61 6.65 6.87 -35.17
C PHE A 61 7.30 7.69 -36.27
N LYS A 62 8.26 7.10 -37.01
CA LYS A 62 8.97 7.76 -38.11
C LYS A 62 7.99 8.18 -39.25
N GLU A 63 7.04 7.30 -39.55
CA GLU A 63 6.00 7.58 -40.56
C GLU A 63 5.10 8.74 -40.12
N LEU A 64 4.52 8.67 -38.94
CA LEU A 64 3.65 9.69 -38.36
C LEU A 64 4.37 11.04 -38.22
N TYR A 65 5.62 11.03 -37.76
CA TYR A 65 6.41 12.25 -37.63
C TYR A 65 6.67 12.93 -39.00
N ASN A 66 7.05 12.16 -40.02
CA ASN A 66 7.29 12.70 -41.35
C ASN A 66 5.99 13.12 -42.03
N GLU A 67 4.88 12.46 -41.81
CA GLU A 67 3.56 12.92 -42.25
C GLU A 67 3.21 14.27 -41.60
N GLN A 68 3.45 14.43 -40.31
CA GLN A 68 3.26 15.72 -39.64
C GLN A 68 4.15 16.82 -40.22
N MET A 69 5.42 16.53 -40.48
CA MET A 69 6.34 17.49 -41.13
C MET A 69 5.83 17.93 -42.51
N ALA A 70 5.44 16.97 -43.35
CA ALA A 70 4.88 17.25 -44.68
C ALA A 70 3.61 18.10 -44.61
N ASN A 71 2.69 17.78 -43.68
CA ASN A 71 1.45 18.52 -43.50
C ASN A 71 1.68 19.98 -43.04
N GLN A 72 2.79 20.23 -42.36
CA GLN A 72 3.22 21.57 -41.95
C GLN A 72 4.03 22.32 -43.00
N GLY A 73 4.31 21.69 -44.14
CA GLY A 73 5.16 22.26 -45.20
C GLY A 73 6.66 22.26 -44.85
N ASN A 74 7.06 21.47 -43.86
CA ASN A 74 8.46 21.32 -43.47
C ASN A 74 9.15 20.20 -44.24
N ALA A 75 10.47 20.24 -44.29
CA ALA A 75 11.27 19.14 -44.84
C ALA A 75 11.12 17.88 -43.97
N LEU A 76 11.12 16.72 -44.63
CA LEU A 76 11.09 15.43 -43.90
C LEU A 76 12.34 15.28 -43.06
N PHE A 77 12.18 14.68 -41.87
CA PHE A 77 13.29 14.39 -40.96
C PHE A 77 14.04 13.15 -41.44
N ASP A 78 15.36 13.20 -41.43
CA ASP A 78 16.21 12.07 -41.74
C ASP A 78 16.43 11.19 -40.50
N PHE A 79 15.82 10.01 -40.50
CA PHE A 79 15.93 9.01 -39.47
C PHE A 79 17.04 7.97 -39.71
N SER A 80 17.94 8.16 -40.66
CA SER A 80 18.95 7.16 -41.05
C SER A 80 19.82 6.72 -39.88
N ASN A 81 20.10 7.60 -38.94
CA ASN A 81 20.89 7.33 -37.73
C ASN A 81 20.06 6.91 -36.50
N TRP A 82 18.73 6.78 -36.64
CA TRP A 82 17.83 6.44 -35.54
C TRP A 82 17.40 4.96 -35.65
N ASN A 83 18.21 4.08 -35.05
CA ASN A 83 18.03 2.63 -35.16
C ASN A 83 17.39 1.99 -33.92
N ALA A 84 17.12 2.76 -32.90
CA ALA A 84 16.45 2.27 -31.70
C ALA A 84 14.96 1.98 -31.96
N ASN A 85 14.44 0.97 -31.30
CA ASN A 85 13.03 0.61 -31.26
C ASN A 85 12.73 0.05 -29.87
N THR A 86 12.61 0.94 -28.90
CA THR A 86 12.54 0.56 -27.49
C THR A 86 11.09 0.66 -27.00
N ASP A 87 10.56 -0.42 -26.45
CA ASP A 87 9.35 -0.37 -25.64
C ASP A 87 9.71 0.08 -24.22
N TRP A 88 9.57 1.36 -23.98
CA TRP A 88 9.86 1.95 -22.66
C TRP A 88 8.98 1.43 -21.54
N GLN A 89 7.78 0.90 -21.84
CA GLN A 89 6.94 0.29 -20.84
C GLN A 89 7.53 -1.05 -20.40
N ASP A 90 8.09 -1.84 -21.31
CA ASP A 90 8.80 -3.08 -20.97
C ASP A 90 10.08 -2.81 -20.17
N GLU A 91 10.74 -1.71 -20.46
CA GLU A 91 11.94 -1.33 -19.70
C GLU A 91 11.64 -0.91 -18.27
N ILE A 92 10.48 -0.34 -17.99
CA ILE A 92 10.15 0.17 -16.65
C ILE A 92 9.32 -0.80 -15.82
N PHE A 93 8.51 -1.65 -16.45
CA PHE A 93 7.65 -2.57 -15.72
C PHE A 93 8.37 -3.85 -15.29
N GLN A 94 7.93 -4.38 -14.19
CA GLN A 94 8.40 -5.65 -13.63
C GLN A 94 7.28 -6.35 -12.89
N THR A 95 7.44 -7.64 -12.64
CA THR A 95 6.61 -8.35 -11.68
C THR A 95 7.08 -7.99 -10.28
N GLY A 96 6.20 -7.38 -9.51
CA GLY A 96 6.45 -6.99 -8.14
C GLY A 96 6.19 -8.14 -7.17
N PHE A 97 6.88 -8.11 -6.03
CA PHE A 97 6.70 -9.04 -4.93
C PHE A 97 6.08 -8.31 -3.74
N ILE A 98 5.11 -8.94 -3.09
CA ILE A 98 4.47 -8.42 -1.90
C ILE A 98 4.51 -9.45 -0.78
N THR A 99 4.86 -9.02 0.42
CA THR A 99 4.78 -9.85 1.62
C THR A 99 4.27 -9.05 2.80
N ASN A 100 3.42 -9.70 3.61
CA ASN A 100 2.94 -9.16 4.86
C ASN A 100 3.14 -10.23 5.95
N ASN A 101 3.87 -9.87 6.98
CA ASN A 101 4.21 -10.74 8.09
C ASN A 101 3.80 -10.06 9.39
N ASN A 102 2.95 -10.73 10.16
CA ASN A 102 2.49 -10.22 11.44
C ASN A 102 2.65 -11.31 12.50
N VAL A 103 3.29 -10.94 13.57
CA VAL A 103 3.44 -11.81 14.76
C VAL A 103 2.84 -11.05 15.93
N SER A 104 1.98 -11.73 16.69
CA SER A 104 1.45 -11.15 17.91
C SER A 104 1.35 -12.17 19.02
N ILE A 105 1.55 -11.69 20.23
CA ILE A 105 1.32 -12.42 21.46
C ILE A 105 0.29 -11.66 22.29
N THR A 106 -0.69 -12.36 22.78
CA THR A 106 -1.72 -11.82 23.65
C THR A 106 -1.96 -12.76 24.82
N GLY A 107 -2.12 -12.21 25.99
CA GLY A 107 -2.40 -12.99 27.18
C GLY A 107 -3.28 -12.24 28.16
N ALA A 108 -4.03 -12.99 28.96
CA ALA A 108 -4.84 -12.41 30.02
C ALA A 108 -4.86 -13.32 31.26
N SER A 109 -4.87 -12.67 32.39
CA SER A 109 -5.16 -13.27 33.71
C SER A 109 -6.30 -12.47 34.37
N GLU A 110 -6.74 -12.88 35.55
CA GLU A 110 -7.77 -12.17 36.30
C GLU A 110 -7.49 -10.67 36.49
N LYS A 111 -6.22 -10.32 36.69
CA LYS A 111 -5.80 -8.94 36.98
C LYS A 111 -5.03 -8.24 35.84
N HIS A 112 -4.56 -8.98 34.86
CA HIS A 112 -3.62 -8.48 33.87
C HIS A 112 -3.98 -8.97 32.49
N SER A 113 -3.98 -8.07 31.50
CA SER A 113 -4.06 -8.43 30.09
C SER A 113 -3.05 -7.64 29.26
N PHE A 114 -2.43 -8.31 28.32
CA PHE A 114 -1.44 -7.70 27.44
C PHE A 114 -1.61 -8.14 26.00
N TYR A 115 -1.16 -7.29 25.13
CA TYR A 115 -0.99 -7.53 23.69
C TYR A 115 0.32 -6.92 23.23
N LEU A 116 1.07 -7.67 22.45
CA LEU A 116 2.23 -7.18 21.70
C LEU A 116 2.14 -7.73 20.29
N GLY A 117 2.16 -6.83 19.30
CA GLY A 117 2.15 -7.18 17.89
C GLY A 117 3.25 -6.46 17.14
N VAL A 118 3.92 -7.19 16.26
CA VAL A 118 4.91 -6.66 15.32
C VAL A 118 4.49 -7.06 13.92
N GLY A 119 4.44 -6.08 13.03
CA GLY A 119 4.12 -6.28 11.62
C GLY A 119 5.23 -5.78 10.71
N TYR A 120 5.51 -6.53 9.66
CA TYR A 120 6.39 -6.13 8.57
C TYR A 120 5.69 -6.35 7.25
N SER A 121 5.56 -5.27 6.48
CA SER A 121 5.06 -5.31 5.11
C SER A 121 6.15 -4.82 4.17
N HIS A 122 6.36 -5.55 3.10
CA HIS A 122 7.25 -5.14 2.01
C HIS A 122 6.54 -5.36 0.69
N GLU A 123 6.62 -4.37 -0.17
CA GLU A 123 6.05 -4.40 -1.50
C GLU A 123 7.06 -3.84 -2.49
N GLN A 124 7.43 -4.65 -3.45
CA GLN A 124 8.12 -4.21 -4.64
C GLN A 124 7.08 -3.81 -5.68
N GLY A 125 7.17 -2.59 -6.19
CA GLY A 125 6.26 -2.06 -7.19
C GLY A 125 6.31 -2.79 -8.53
N ASN A 126 5.28 -2.58 -9.35
CA ASN A 126 5.30 -3.02 -10.75
C ASN A 126 6.25 -2.17 -11.61
N ILE A 127 6.75 -1.07 -11.08
CA ILE A 127 7.73 -0.21 -11.71
C ILE A 127 9.08 -0.52 -11.07
N LYS A 128 10.12 -0.67 -11.89
CA LYS A 128 11.50 -0.87 -11.43
C LYS A 128 11.88 0.24 -10.44
N HIS A 129 12.58 -0.12 -9.38
CA HIS A 129 13.05 0.75 -8.29
C HIS A 129 11.98 1.24 -7.31
N GLU A 130 10.70 1.01 -7.55
CA GLU A 130 9.67 1.27 -6.55
C GLU A 130 9.66 0.21 -5.47
N LYS A 131 9.83 0.65 -4.22
CA LYS A 131 9.77 -0.23 -3.04
C LYS A 131 9.04 0.49 -1.92
N TYR A 132 8.12 -0.20 -1.31
CA TYR A 132 7.43 0.23 -0.11
C TYR A 132 7.75 -0.73 1.02
N SER A 133 8.08 -0.20 2.18
CA SER A 133 8.28 -1.02 3.37
C SER A 133 7.65 -0.35 4.58
N LYS A 134 7.02 -1.15 5.42
CA LYS A 134 6.37 -0.69 6.65
C LYS A 134 6.66 -1.66 7.78
N VAL A 135 7.13 -1.12 8.90
CA VAL A 135 7.20 -1.83 10.18
C VAL A 135 6.19 -1.21 11.11
N THR A 136 5.44 -2.05 11.81
CA THR A 136 4.47 -1.63 12.83
C THR A 136 4.76 -2.34 14.14
N ILE A 137 4.61 -1.62 15.24
CA ILE A 137 4.67 -2.17 16.59
C ILE A 137 3.44 -1.67 17.34
N ASN A 138 2.66 -2.59 17.88
CA ASN A 138 1.49 -2.28 18.68
C ASN A 138 1.62 -3.02 20.01
N ALA A 139 1.51 -2.29 21.11
CA ALA A 139 1.55 -2.87 22.44
C ALA A 139 0.43 -2.27 23.28
N SER A 140 -0.22 -3.11 24.05
CA SER A 140 -1.15 -2.67 25.09
C SER A 140 -1.01 -3.52 26.32
N ASN A 141 -1.22 -2.91 27.43
CA ASN A 141 -1.14 -3.56 28.74
C ASN A 141 -2.18 -2.92 29.64
N ASP A 142 -3.01 -3.76 30.26
CA ASP A 142 -4.06 -3.36 31.19
C ASP A 142 -3.87 -4.13 32.49
N TYR A 143 -3.88 -3.44 33.62
CA TYR A 143 -3.78 -4.01 34.95
C TYR A 143 -4.91 -3.52 35.84
N LYS A 144 -5.66 -4.45 36.43
CA LYS A 144 -6.70 -4.16 37.43
C LYS A 144 -6.06 -4.12 38.81
N ILE A 145 -5.91 -2.94 39.39
CA ILE A 145 -5.35 -2.71 40.72
C ILE A 145 -6.36 -3.15 41.79
N THR A 146 -7.61 -2.72 41.62
CA THR A 146 -8.76 -3.11 42.43
C THR A 146 -9.94 -3.46 41.54
N LYS A 147 -11.10 -3.75 42.12
CA LYS A 147 -12.36 -3.97 41.37
C LYS A 147 -12.78 -2.73 40.59
N ASP A 148 -12.44 -1.54 41.10
CA ASP A 148 -12.90 -0.25 40.56
C ASP A 148 -11.79 0.53 39.86
N ILE A 149 -10.52 0.13 40.05
CA ILE A 149 -9.37 0.83 39.48
C ILE A 149 -8.64 -0.06 38.48
N LYS A 150 -8.58 0.42 37.25
CA LYS A 150 -7.82 -0.18 36.16
C LYS A 150 -6.84 0.83 35.61
N VAL A 151 -5.59 0.42 35.41
CA VAL A 151 -4.54 1.21 34.80
C VAL A 151 -4.01 0.46 33.59
N GLY A 152 -3.82 1.16 32.50
CA GLY A 152 -3.29 0.59 31.27
C GLY A 152 -2.57 1.59 30.41
N PHE A 153 -1.79 1.08 29.48
CA PHE A 153 -1.18 1.89 28.41
C PHE A 153 -1.40 1.23 27.06
N GLN A 154 -1.38 2.03 26.04
CA GLN A 154 -1.39 1.59 24.66
C GLN A 154 -0.32 2.36 23.88
N PHE A 155 0.48 1.62 23.14
CA PHE A 155 1.50 2.16 22.26
C PHE A 155 1.27 1.66 20.83
N ASN A 156 1.28 2.55 19.86
CA ASN A 156 1.21 2.23 18.45
C ASN A 156 2.32 3.00 17.74
N GLY A 157 3.22 2.27 17.11
CA GLY A 157 4.32 2.82 16.34
C GLY A 157 4.32 2.27 14.92
N ALA A 158 4.67 3.14 13.96
CA ALA A 158 4.86 2.71 12.58
C ALA A 158 6.00 3.51 11.94
N ARG A 159 6.83 2.81 11.18
CA ARG A 159 7.81 3.42 10.28
C ARG A 159 7.51 2.98 8.86
N MET A 160 7.35 3.94 7.97
CA MET A 160 7.10 3.71 6.56
C MET A 160 8.21 4.32 5.73
N LEU A 161 8.61 3.57 4.69
CA LEU A 161 9.45 4.05 3.59
C LEU A 161 8.56 4.02 2.35
N PRO A 162 8.03 5.20 1.93
CA PRO A 162 7.13 5.27 0.79
C PRO A 162 7.87 5.01 -0.51
N ALA A 163 7.13 4.54 -1.52
CA ALA A 163 7.61 4.48 -2.89
C ALA A 163 7.58 5.89 -3.50
N ASP A 164 8.58 6.20 -4.32
CA ASP A 164 8.60 7.41 -5.15
C ASP A 164 8.56 7.01 -6.62
N SER A 165 7.56 7.49 -7.38
CA SER A 165 7.41 7.14 -8.79
C SER A 165 6.98 8.32 -9.66
N LYS A 166 7.93 8.84 -10.40
CA LYS A 166 7.68 9.74 -11.54
C LYS A 166 8.03 9.07 -12.89
N THR A 167 8.44 7.82 -12.85
CA THR A 167 9.08 7.11 -13.96
C THR A 167 8.12 6.81 -15.11
N VAL A 168 6.86 6.44 -14.81
CA VAL A 168 5.86 6.05 -15.83
C VAL A 168 5.57 7.18 -16.83
N LEU A 169 5.36 8.39 -16.31
CA LEU A 169 5.02 9.53 -17.17
C LEU A 169 6.15 9.85 -18.13
N ASN A 170 7.38 9.72 -17.68
CA ASN A 170 8.54 9.94 -18.54
C ASN A 170 8.66 8.87 -19.63
N ALA A 171 8.45 7.60 -19.28
CA ALA A 171 8.50 6.50 -20.23
C ALA A 171 7.45 6.62 -21.34
N ILE A 172 6.22 7.06 -21.02
CA ILE A 172 5.15 7.26 -22.00
C ILE A 172 5.45 8.46 -22.95
N ARG A 173 6.20 9.44 -22.48
CA ARG A 173 6.52 10.65 -23.26
C ARG A 173 7.81 10.52 -24.08
N THR A 174 8.59 9.48 -23.86
CA THR A 174 9.84 9.25 -24.58
C THR A 174 9.58 8.60 -25.92
N THR A 175 10.24 9.05 -26.96
CA THR A 175 10.17 8.44 -28.30
C THR A 175 10.75 7.04 -28.29
N PRO A 176 10.21 6.11 -29.09
CA PRO A 176 10.66 4.73 -29.18
C PRO A 176 12.11 4.57 -29.66
#